data_e5e2dd655d158e5e97e4d5c2cf51e87a
#
_entry.id   e5e2dd655d158e5e97e4d5c2cf51e87a
#
_cell.length_a   1.000
_cell.length_b   1.000
_cell.length_c   1.000
_cell.angle_alpha   90.00
_cell.angle_beta   90.00
_cell.angle_gamma   90.00
#
_symmetry.space_group_name_H-M   'P 1'
#
loop_
_entity.id
_entity.type
_entity.pdbx_description
1 polymer ?
#
loop_
_entity_poly.entity_id
_entity_poly.type
_entity_poly.pdbx_seq_one_letter_code
_entity_poly.pdbx_strand_id
1 'polypeptide(L)'
;DGFPKDITTCFKLADIYSRLGKMHTKNITVLLDACFSGVKRGSGQALIAARGVALKPREEVLPPNMIVFTAASNDETALSYGEKRHGMFTYFLLDRLKKSKGETSFGDLFIHLSQNVKKNSMLENDKLQTPNVAYPNALGRKWESMTF
;
A
#
# COMPACT_ATOMS: atom_id res chain seq x y z
N ASP A 1 12.49 -6.24 17.28
CA ASP A 1 11.18 -6.62 16.76
C ASP A 1 11.33 -7.81 15.85
N GLY A 2 11.21 -9.01 16.48
CA GLY A 2 11.35 -10.28 15.79
C GLY A 2 10.11 -10.54 14.93
N PHE A 3 10.32 -11.18 13.78
CA PHE A 3 9.26 -11.81 13.03
C PHE A 3 8.48 -12.74 13.95
N PRO A 4 7.17 -12.79 13.84
CA PRO A 4 6.45 -13.85 14.48
C PRO A 4 6.97 -15.17 13.92
N LYS A 5 7.65 -15.94 14.73
CA LYS A 5 8.10 -17.30 14.37
C LYS A 5 6.90 -18.21 14.06
N ASP A 6 5.71 -17.75 14.39
CA ASP A 6 4.45 -18.44 14.22
C ASP A 6 3.50 -17.59 13.35
N ILE A 7 3.29 -18.00 12.11
CA ILE A 7 2.37 -17.38 11.17
C ILE A 7 0.91 -17.48 11.60
N THR A 8 0.59 -18.32 12.61
CA THR A 8 -0.78 -18.45 13.14
C THR A 8 -1.22 -17.20 13.89
N THR A 9 -0.27 -16.37 14.34
CA THR A 9 -0.55 -15.08 15.00
C THR A 9 -0.77 -13.93 14.02
N CYS A 10 -0.56 -14.14 12.71
CA CYS A 10 -0.73 -13.14 11.69
C CYS A 10 -2.16 -13.14 11.14
N PHE A 11 -2.73 -11.95 10.94
CA PHE A 11 -3.96 -11.80 10.19
C PHE A 11 -3.70 -11.90 8.69
N LYS A 12 -4.45 -12.76 8.00
CA LYS A 12 -4.44 -12.78 6.54
C LYS A 12 -5.14 -11.53 6.01
N LEU A 13 -4.55 -10.88 5.01
CA LEU A 13 -5.12 -9.68 4.41
C LEU A 13 -6.50 -9.95 3.80
N ALA A 14 -6.69 -11.12 3.17
CA ALA A 14 -7.98 -11.58 2.67
C ALA A 14 -9.07 -11.63 3.76
N ASP A 15 -8.73 -12.05 4.98
CA ASP A 15 -9.68 -12.10 6.09
C ASP A 15 -10.07 -10.68 6.54
N ILE A 16 -9.10 -9.76 6.53
CA ILE A 16 -9.35 -8.34 6.82
C ILE A 16 -10.31 -7.76 5.78
N TYR A 17 -10.03 -7.93 4.49
CA TYR A 17 -10.89 -7.45 3.41
C TYR A 17 -12.29 -8.04 3.47
N SER A 18 -12.39 -9.37 3.72
CA SER A 18 -13.68 -10.04 3.87
C SER A 18 -14.50 -9.49 5.04
N ARG A 19 -13.85 -9.21 6.19
CA ARG A 19 -14.54 -8.64 7.36
C ARG A 19 -14.97 -7.20 7.10
N LEU A 20 -14.10 -6.37 6.54
CA LEU A 20 -14.43 -4.99 6.19
C LEU A 20 -15.57 -4.94 5.16
N GLY A 21 -15.53 -5.81 4.14
CA GLY A 21 -16.57 -5.87 3.10
C GLY A 21 -17.97 -6.25 3.60
N LYS A 22 -18.08 -6.81 4.82
CA LYS A 22 -19.36 -7.10 5.47
C LYS A 22 -19.94 -5.91 6.23
N MET A 23 -19.18 -4.82 6.35
CA MET A 23 -19.66 -3.63 7.03
C MET A 23 -20.73 -2.92 6.18
N HIS A 24 -21.78 -2.43 6.82
CA HIS A 24 -22.84 -1.65 6.18
C HIS A 24 -22.35 -0.22 5.89
N THR A 25 -21.43 -0.10 4.93
CA THR A 25 -20.90 1.19 4.46
C THR A 25 -20.91 1.25 2.95
N LYS A 26 -21.07 2.46 2.40
CA LYS A 26 -21.10 2.68 0.95
C LYS A 26 -19.73 2.42 0.32
N ASN A 27 -18.66 2.88 0.94
CA ASN A 27 -17.31 2.80 0.43
C ASN A 27 -16.34 2.41 1.54
N ILE A 28 -15.32 1.65 1.17
CA ILE A 28 -14.22 1.26 2.04
C ILE A 28 -12.93 1.65 1.34
N THR A 29 -12.13 2.49 1.99
CA THR A 29 -10.79 2.83 1.51
C THR A 29 -9.75 2.25 2.45
N VAL A 30 -8.86 1.43 1.90
CA VAL A 30 -7.75 0.81 2.64
C VAL A 30 -6.44 1.42 2.15
N LEU A 31 -5.60 1.86 3.08
CA LEU A 31 -4.31 2.47 2.82
C LEU A 31 -3.23 1.62 3.49
N LEU A 32 -2.38 0.95 2.70
CA LEU A 32 -1.38 0.00 3.19
C LEU A 32 0.04 0.52 2.91
N ASP A 33 0.75 0.91 3.97
CA ASP A 33 2.19 1.20 3.90
C ASP A 33 2.98 0.00 4.42
N ALA A 34 3.01 -1.06 3.62
CA ALA A 34 3.65 -2.33 3.96
C ALA A 34 4.37 -2.91 2.75
N CYS A 35 5.39 -3.74 3.03
CA CYS A 35 6.09 -4.54 2.03
C CYS A 35 5.45 -5.92 1.92
N PHE A 36 5.16 -6.35 0.70
CA PHE A 36 4.66 -7.69 0.43
C PHE A 36 5.74 -8.61 -0.18
N SER A 37 6.94 -8.07 -0.44
CA SER A 37 8.07 -8.78 -1.05
C SER A 37 8.83 -9.72 -0.10
N GLY A 38 8.47 -9.77 1.18
CA GLY A 38 9.24 -10.51 2.19
C GLY A 38 10.62 -9.90 2.49
N VAL A 39 10.85 -8.64 2.10
CA VAL A 39 12.10 -7.90 2.36
C VAL A 39 11.90 -6.92 3.51
N LYS A 40 12.86 -6.85 4.43
CA LYS A 40 12.80 -5.93 5.57
C LYS A 40 12.98 -4.48 5.10
N ARG A 41 12.12 -3.58 5.57
CA ARG A 41 12.21 -2.14 5.30
C ARG A 41 13.59 -1.60 5.74
N GLY A 42 14.31 -0.95 4.82
CA GLY A 42 15.57 -0.26 5.12
C GLY A 42 16.84 -1.11 5.09
N SER A 43 16.79 -2.45 5.13
CA SER A 43 17.99 -3.30 5.12
C SER A 43 18.29 -3.97 3.78
N GLY A 44 17.30 -4.04 2.89
CA GLY A 44 17.42 -4.80 1.64
C GLY A 44 17.60 -6.33 1.82
N GLN A 45 17.60 -6.82 3.07
CA GLN A 45 17.75 -8.23 3.36
C GLN A 45 16.39 -8.93 3.27
N ALA A 46 16.34 -10.04 2.52
CA ALA A 46 15.18 -10.88 2.44
C ALA A 46 14.81 -11.44 3.83
N LEU A 47 13.55 -11.29 4.20
CA LEU A 47 13.03 -11.78 5.49
C LEU A 47 12.94 -13.31 5.55
N ILE A 48 12.94 -13.95 4.40
CA ILE A 48 12.96 -15.40 4.23
C ILE A 48 14.12 -15.74 3.32
N ALA A 49 15.29 -15.91 3.88
CA ALA A 49 16.44 -16.54 3.22
C ALA A 49 16.27 -18.07 3.21
N ALA A 50 15.12 -18.57 2.81
CA ALA A 50 14.86 -19.98 2.73
C ALA A 50 14.22 -20.34 1.39
N ARG A 51 15.08 -20.79 0.48
CA ARG A 51 14.71 -21.61 -0.68
C ARG A 51 13.70 -20.97 -1.65
N GLY A 52 14.11 -20.01 -2.48
CA GLY A 52 13.68 -19.89 -3.89
C GLY A 52 12.18 -19.81 -4.22
N VAL A 53 11.30 -19.61 -3.25
CA VAL A 53 9.86 -19.46 -3.48
C VAL A 53 9.52 -17.98 -3.32
N ALA A 54 9.50 -17.26 -4.43
CA ALA A 54 8.83 -15.98 -4.50
C ALA A 54 7.33 -16.23 -4.27
N LEU A 55 6.85 -15.89 -3.08
CA LEU A 55 5.41 -15.87 -2.80
C LEU A 55 4.83 -14.70 -3.61
N LYS A 56 4.35 -14.98 -4.82
CA LYS A 56 3.52 -14.00 -5.55
C LYS A 56 2.27 -13.75 -4.73
N PRO A 57 1.95 -12.50 -4.39
CA PRO A 57 0.67 -12.19 -3.80
C PRO A 57 -0.43 -12.75 -4.70
N ARG A 58 -1.31 -13.57 -4.16
CA ARG A 58 -2.49 -14.02 -4.90
C ARG A 58 -3.37 -12.79 -5.13
N GLU A 59 -3.83 -12.58 -6.36
CA GLU A 59 -4.83 -11.54 -6.63
C GLU A 59 -6.02 -11.79 -5.71
N GLU A 60 -6.20 -10.93 -4.72
CA GLU A 60 -7.31 -11.04 -3.79
C GLU A 60 -8.54 -10.42 -4.41
N VAL A 61 -9.64 -11.16 -4.39
CA VAL A 61 -10.93 -10.64 -4.84
C VAL A 61 -11.39 -9.60 -3.82
N LEU A 62 -11.39 -8.34 -4.23
CA LEU A 62 -11.83 -7.24 -3.38
C LEU A 62 -13.36 -7.18 -3.29
N PRO A 63 -13.92 -6.84 -2.11
CA PRO A 63 -15.33 -6.49 -1.98
C PRO A 63 -15.72 -5.38 -2.96
N PRO A 64 -16.97 -5.39 -3.48
CA PRO A 64 -17.40 -4.50 -4.57
C PRO A 64 -17.35 -3.00 -4.24
N ASN A 65 -17.29 -2.65 -2.96
CA ASN A 65 -17.24 -1.29 -2.45
C ASN A 65 -15.87 -0.90 -1.86
N MET A 66 -14.81 -1.67 -2.16
CA MET A 66 -13.47 -1.47 -1.56
C MET A 66 -12.46 -0.98 -2.58
N ILE A 67 -11.67 0.02 -2.18
CA ILE A 67 -10.49 0.52 -2.91
C ILE A 67 -9.29 0.38 -1.98
N VAL A 68 -8.18 -0.15 -2.51
CA VAL A 68 -6.97 -0.40 -1.73
C VAL A 68 -5.79 0.31 -2.39
N PHE A 69 -5.19 1.25 -1.67
CA PHE A 69 -3.92 1.86 -2.05
C PHE A 69 -2.79 1.14 -1.34
N THR A 70 -1.76 0.75 -2.06
CA THR A 70 -0.57 0.09 -1.51
C THR A 70 0.68 0.93 -1.77
N ALA A 71 1.61 0.88 -0.83
CA ALA A 71 2.83 1.69 -0.87
C ALA A 71 3.80 1.27 -1.96
N ALA A 72 3.80 0.02 -2.36
CA ALA A 72 4.73 -0.55 -3.33
C ALA A 72 4.04 -1.60 -4.19
N SER A 73 4.52 -1.79 -5.41
CA SER A 73 4.02 -2.77 -6.36
C SER A 73 4.91 -4.01 -6.38
N ASN A 74 4.30 -5.18 -6.61
CA ASN A 74 5.01 -6.45 -6.83
C ASN A 74 6.11 -6.74 -5.81
N ASP A 75 7.36 -6.89 -6.28
CA ASP A 75 8.53 -7.24 -5.49
C ASP A 75 9.25 -6.02 -4.90
N GLU A 76 8.68 -4.82 -5.05
CA GLU A 76 9.23 -3.59 -4.49
C GLU A 76 9.03 -3.53 -2.97
N THR A 77 9.90 -2.76 -2.31
CA THR A 77 9.87 -2.56 -0.86
C THR A 77 9.30 -1.19 -0.52
N ALA A 78 8.37 -1.12 0.43
CA ALA A 78 7.97 0.15 1.02
C ALA A 78 9.12 0.72 1.86
N LEU A 79 9.61 1.89 1.46
CA LEU A 79 10.81 2.51 2.00
C LEU A 79 10.48 3.54 3.08
N SER A 80 11.43 3.74 3.99
CA SER A 80 11.39 4.86 4.94
C SER A 80 11.78 6.16 4.25
N TYR A 81 11.20 7.27 4.70
CA TYR A 81 11.58 8.60 4.25
C TYR A 81 12.44 9.27 5.33
N GLY A 82 13.71 8.82 5.47
CA GLY A 82 14.77 9.38 6.29
C GLY A 82 14.34 10.23 7.48
N GLU A 83 14.71 11.49 7.48
CA GLU A 83 14.44 12.46 8.54
C GLU A 83 12.94 12.77 8.78
N LYS A 84 12.05 12.40 7.86
CA LYS A 84 10.61 12.67 7.98
C LYS A 84 9.92 11.71 8.96
N ARG A 85 10.61 10.68 9.47
CA ARG A 85 10.12 9.71 10.47
C ARG A 85 8.83 8.96 10.08
N HIS A 86 8.59 8.83 8.78
CA HIS A 86 7.44 8.12 8.20
C HIS A 86 7.91 7.15 7.11
N GLY A 87 7.06 6.19 6.75
CA GLY A 87 7.17 5.55 5.45
C GLY A 87 6.96 6.59 4.35
N MET A 88 7.64 6.43 3.23
CA MET A 88 7.58 7.41 2.14
C MET A 88 6.15 7.59 1.60
N PHE A 89 5.42 6.49 1.44
CA PHE A 89 4.01 6.51 1.04
C PHE A 89 3.16 7.30 2.05
N THR A 90 3.28 6.98 3.33
CA THR A 90 2.53 7.65 4.41
C THR A 90 2.84 9.14 4.46
N TYR A 91 4.11 9.53 4.29
CA TYR A 91 4.49 10.95 4.28
C TYR A 91 3.75 11.72 3.17
N PHE A 92 3.81 11.25 1.91
CA PHE A 92 3.17 11.93 0.80
C PHE A 92 1.64 11.87 0.84
N LEU A 93 1.06 10.81 1.41
CA LEU A 93 -0.36 10.73 1.72
C LEU A 93 -0.79 11.87 2.65
N LEU A 94 -0.10 12.00 3.79
CA LEU A 94 -0.40 13.02 4.78
C LEU A 94 -0.14 14.45 4.25
N ASP A 95 0.93 14.64 3.47
CA ASP A 95 1.24 15.91 2.81
C ASP A 95 0.09 16.34 1.85
N ARG A 96 -0.40 15.41 1.02
CA ARG A 96 -1.53 15.70 0.14
C ARG A 96 -2.80 16.04 0.89
N LEU A 97 -3.17 15.22 1.87
CA LEU A 97 -4.37 15.44 2.69
C LEU A 97 -4.31 16.77 3.44
N LYS A 98 -3.15 17.11 4.01
CA LYS A 98 -2.96 18.39 4.71
C LYS A 98 -3.10 19.58 3.76
N LYS A 99 -2.46 19.54 2.58
CA LYS A 99 -2.49 20.61 1.59
C LYS A 99 -3.88 20.84 0.98
N SER A 100 -4.60 19.76 0.75
CA SER A 100 -5.97 19.82 0.20
C SER A 100 -7.04 19.98 1.27
N LYS A 101 -6.68 20.00 2.56
CA LYS A 101 -7.62 19.97 3.70
C LYS A 101 -8.61 18.79 3.65
N GLY A 102 -8.17 17.67 3.08
CA GLY A 102 -8.98 16.50 2.82
C GLY A 102 -9.76 16.53 1.51
N GLU A 103 -9.84 17.67 0.85
CA GLU A 103 -10.55 17.85 -0.43
C GLU A 103 -9.66 17.40 -1.61
N THR A 104 -9.57 16.11 -1.83
CA THR A 104 -8.84 15.53 -2.96
C THR A 104 -9.59 14.31 -3.48
N SER A 105 -9.67 14.17 -4.80
CA SER A 105 -10.16 12.94 -5.40
C SER A 105 -9.14 11.81 -5.24
N PHE A 106 -9.60 10.56 -5.29
CA PHE A 106 -8.68 9.42 -5.22
C PHE A 106 -7.76 9.35 -6.44
N GLY A 107 -8.22 9.81 -7.61
CA GLY A 107 -7.38 9.95 -8.80
C GLY A 107 -6.23 10.92 -8.59
N ASP A 108 -6.53 12.14 -8.12
CA ASP A 108 -5.51 13.16 -7.82
C ASP A 108 -4.55 12.70 -6.70
N LEU A 109 -5.09 12.05 -5.68
CA LEU A 109 -4.30 11.46 -4.61
C LEU A 109 -3.32 10.41 -5.17
N PHE A 110 -3.80 9.51 -6.03
CA PHE A 110 -2.98 8.47 -6.63
C PHE A 110 -1.88 9.05 -7.53
N ILE A 111 -2.20 10.05 -8.34
CA ILE A 111 -1.21 10.77 -9.17
C ILE A 111 -0.13 11.39 -8.28
N HIS A 112 -0.54 12.09 -7.22
CA HIS A 112 0.38 12.72 -6.29
C HIS A 112 1.30 11.69 -5.61
N LEU A 113 0.73 10.59 -5.11
CA LEU A 113 1.49 9.51 -4.48
C LEU A 113 2.48 8.88 -5.47
N SER A 114 2.00 8.49 -6.66
CA SER A 114 2.83 7.82 -7.67
C SER A 114 4.02 8.67 -8.10
N GLN A 115 3.81 9.96 -8.35
CA GLN A 115 4.87 10.87 -8.79
C GLN A 115 5.90 11.11 -7.69
N ASN A 116 5.43 11.45 -6.48
CA ASN A 116 6.33 11.86 -5.40
C ASN A 116 7.04 10.66 -4.76
N VAL A 117 6.36 9.55 -4.53
CA VAL A 117 6.98 8.36 -3.96
C VAL A 117 8.02 7.80 -4.92
N LYS A 118 7.67 7.62 -6.21
CA LYS A 118 8.60 7.11 -7.21
C LYS A 118 9.86 7.97 -7.36
N LYS A 119 9.69 9.30 -7.43
CA LYS A 119 10.81 10.23 -7.53
C LYS A 119 11.70 10.17 -6.29
N ASN A 120 11.12 10.31 -5.10
CA ASN A 120 11.90 10.43 -3.87
C ASN A 120 12.49 9.09 -3.42
N SER A 121 11.87 7.95 -3.75
CA SER A 121 12.44 6.65 -3.47
C SER A 121 13.76 6.41 -4.19
N MET A 122 13.88 6.87 -5.43
CA MET A 122 15.14 6.83 -6.18
C MET A 122 16.17 7.79 -5.62
N LEU A 123 15.76 9.03 -5.27
CA LEU A 123 16.69 10.05 -4.78
C LEU A 123 17.25 9.74 -3.40
N GLU A 124 16.44 9.20 -2.50
CA GLU A 124 16.78 9.00 -1.09
C GLU A 124 17.33 7.60 -0.78
N ASN A 125 16.95 6.61 -1.57
CA ASN A 125 17.21 5.20 -1.24
C ASN A 125 17.83 4.40 -2.38
N ASP A 126 18.08 5.00 -3.54
CA ASP A 126 18.54 4.30 -4.79
C ASP A 126 17.69 3.06 -5.13
N LYS A 127 16.41 3.08 -4.77
CA LYS A 127 15.48 1.98 -4.98
C LYS A 127 14.14 2.51 -5.44
N LEU A 128 13.53 1.80 -6.39
CA LEU A 128 12.21 2.14 -6.89
C LEU A 128 11.13 1.70 -5.90
N GLN A 129 10.19 2.61 -5.62
CA GLN A 129 8.96 2.32 -4.92
C GLN A 129 7.80 2.93 -5.71
N THR A 130 6.92 2.06 -6.21
CA THR A 130 5.79 2.45 -7.07
C THR A 130 4.49 2.14 -6.33
N PRO A 131 3.78 3.16 -5.81
CA PRO A 131 2.44 2.96 -5.26
C PRO A 131 1.49 2.36 -6.29
N ASN A 132 0.55 1.58 -5.81
CA ASN A 132 -0.47 0.96 -6.64
C ASN A 132 -1.87 1.18 -6.03
N VAL A 133 -2.91 1.06 -6.88
CA VAL A 133 -4.31 1.07 -6.46
C VAL A 133 -5.03 -0.14 -7.03
N ALA A 134 -5.70 -0.87 -6.17
CA ALA A 134 -6.55 -1.99 -6.54
C ALA A 134 -8.02 -1.65 -6.26
N TYR A 135 -8.89 -1.99 -7.20
CA TYR A 135 -10.32 -1.75 -7.12
C TYR A 135 -11.09 -2.83 -7.88
N PRO A 136 -12.36 -3.10 -7.54
CA PRO A 136 -13.19 -4.06 -8.26
C PRO A 136 -13.44 -3.63 -9.70
N ASN A 137 -13.42 -4.58 -10.64
CA ASN A 137 -13.66 -4.30 -12.06
C ASN A 137 -14.98 -3.58 -12.32
N ALA A 138 -16.03 -3.90 -11.54
CA ALA A 138 -17.35 -3.27 -11.64
C ALA A 138 -17.32 -1.75 -11.36
N LEU A 139 -16.33 -1.27 -10.62
CA LEU A 139 -16.16 0.15 -10.31
C LEU A 139 -15.59 0.92 -11.52
N GLY A 140 -14.82 0.25 -12.38
CA GLY A 140 -14.15 0.88 -13.52
C GLY A 140 -13.34 2.09 -13.06
N ARG A 141 -13.33 3.16 -13.86
CA ARG A 141 -12.62 4.40 -13.52
C ARG A 141 -13.40 5.34 -12.57
N LYS A 142 -14.58 4.96 -12.10
CA LYS A 142 -15.37 5.81 -11.17
C LYS A 142 -14.63 6.08 -9.86
N TRP A 143 -13.74 5.18 -9.44
CA TRP A 143 -12.94 5.37 -8.24
C TRP A 143 -12.09 6.66 -8.29
N GLU A 144 -11.68 7.12 -9.48
CA GLU A 144 -10.83 8.31 -9.64
C GLU A 144 -11.52 9.59 -9.15
N SER A 145 -12.84 9.68 -9.30
CA SER A 145 -13.65 10.83 -8.85
C SER A 145 -14.16 10.71 -7.42
N MET A 146 -13.94 9.57 -6.74
CA MET A 146 -14.36 9.39 -5.35
C MET A 146 -13.44 10.19 -4.41
N THR A 147 -13.96 10.51 -3.23
CA THR A 147 -13.28 11.24 -2.15
C THR A 147 -13.43 10.50 -0.83
N PHE A 148 -12.74 10.96 0.21
CA PHE A 148 -12.90 10.44 1.56
C PHE A 148 -14.27 10.79 2.15
#